data_128935e8e74537c1d731b4b2a6bf49ef
#
_entry.id   128935e8e74537c1d731b4b2a6bf49ef
#
_cell.length_a   1.000
_cell.length_b   1.000
_cell.length_c   1.000
_cell.angle_alpha   90.00
_cell.angle_beta   90.00
_cell.angle_gamma   90.00
#
_symmetry.space_group_name_H-M   'P 1'
#
loop_
_entity.id
_entity.type
_entity.pdbx_description
1 polymer ?
#
loop_
_entity_poly.entity_id
_entity_poly.type
_entity_poly.pdbx_seq_one_letter_code
_entity_poly.pdbx_strand_id
1 'polypeptide(L)'
;VKVLLLHGYSATNAGDGLLVDESIGLIRDVVGSDAEVTLLASRPETFSSSELQEVINSRPTISGYSRRYLETLRDIREYDYVFGVGGGYLRAGTMVEALKCALVHGPQLIAARRVGERVAYLPQSIGPARWPAGLFLRLGLSSMASVCVRDDRSLAQFPVDGVARFPDLALLSKDWSPRTSGPVGVVPVLSVRATRGDVPRSARDLAARLGTFDGYVQSRGASNDDVEAMDSVRPSKVLSREEMLSPSGKRRVVCAMRLHGALMAMAAGHYVIHLSYERKGFGAYSDLGLGDYVHNVFRFDPGQVQKQIESLTLDPEARAEYDQRVASARFSLSDARERLVQHLRTTLDVAD
;
A
#
# COMPACT_ATOMS: atom_id res chain seq x y z
N VAL A 1 23.48 6.41 11.38
CA VAL A 1 23.39 6.00 9.96
C VAL A 1 22.42 6.92 9.22
N LYS A 2 22.88 7.58 8.14
CA LYS A 2 22.05 8.48 7.33
C LYS A 2 21.34 7.73 6.21
N VAL A 3 20.03 7.81 6.18
CA VAL A 3 19.19 7.10 5.22
C VAL A 3 18.32 8.08 4.42
N LEU A 4 18.26 7.91 3.10
CA LEU A 4 17.34 8.63 2.22
C LEU A 4 16.19 7.73 1.78
N LEU A 5 14.96 8.08 2.14
CA LEU A 5 13.75 7.38 1.72
C LEU A 5 13.08 8.13 0.55
N LEU A 6 13.02 7.48 -0.60
CA LEU A 6 12.54 8.03 -1.85
C LEU A 6 11.04 7.76 -2.06
N HIS A 7 10.41 8.59 -2.88
CA HIS A 7 9.08 8.35 -3.47
C HIS A 7 7.89 8.41 -2.50
N GLY A 8 8.02 9.07 -1.35
CA GLY A 8 6.86 9.39 -0.52
C GLY A 8 5.82 10.22 -1.26
N TYR A 9 4.53 9.97 -0.99
CA TYR A 9 3.46 10.72 -1.65
C TYR A 9 2.75 11.66 -0.66
N SER A 10 1.83 11.14 0.15
CA SER A 10 1.03 11.95 1.09
C SER A 10 0.41 11.08 2.18
N ALA A 11 0.52 11.48 3.44
CA ALA A 11 -0.14 10.80 4.56
C ALA A 11 -1.66 11.09 4.66
N THR A 12 -2.21 12.05 3.88
CA THR A 12 -3.67 12.21 3.78
C THR A 12 -4.35 11.02 3.10
N ASN A 13 -3.62 10.26 2.29
CA ASN A 13 -3.97 8.90 1.93
C ASN A 13 -3.40 7.97 3.01
N ALA A 14 -4.26 7.46 3.89
CA ALA A 14 -3.85 6.65 5.02
C ALA A 14 -3.01 5.41 4.62
N GLY A 15 -3.22 4.87 3.41
CA GLY A 15 -2.42 3.75 2.91
C GLY A 15 -1.00 4.14 2.52
N ASP A 16 -0.79 5.33 1.95
CA ASP A 16 0.54 5.81 1.60
C ASP A 16 1.31 6.22 2.87
N GLY A 17 0.62 6.82 3.87
CA GLY A 17 1.19 7.08 5.20
C GLY A 17 1.66 5.80 5.88
N LEU A 18 0.80 4.78 5.94
CA LEU A 18 1.13 3.47 6.50
C LEU A 18 2.38 2.86 5.84
N LEU A 19 2.49 2.92 4.50
CA LEU A 19 3.66 2.38 3.81
C LEU A 19 4.96 3.14 4.13
N VAL A 20 4.89 4.45 4.39
CA VAL A 20 6.06 5.22 4.85
C VAL A 20 6.46 4.79 6.27
N ASP A 21 5.50 4.69 7.20
CA ASP A 21 5.75 4.27 8.58
C ASP A 21 6.36 2.85 8.62
N GLU A 22 5.78 1.90 7.85
CA GLU A 22 6.32 0.53 7.74
C GLU A 22 7.70 0.49 7.06
N SER A 23 7.96 1.40 6.11
CA SER A 23 9.29 1.51 5.50
C SER A 23 10.32 1.99 6.52
N ILE A 24 10.00 2.97 7.37
CA ILE A 24 10.88 3.46 8.43
C ILE A 24 11.17 2.34 9.44
N GLY A 25 10.13 1.63 9.88
CA GLY A 25 10.29 0.49 10.79
C GLY A 25 11.18 -0.62 10.23
N LEU A 26 11.00 -0.96 8.94
CA LEU A 26 11.83 -1.94 8.25
C LEU A 26 13.28 -1.46 8.06
N ILE A 27 13.49 -0.19 7.70
CA ILE A 27 14.82 0.42 7.58
C ILE A 27 15.58 0.27 8.90
N ARG A 28 14.94 0.59 10.03
CA ARG A 28 15.55 0.43 11.36
C ARG A 28 15.89 -1.02 11.71
N ASP A 29 15.07 -1.97 11.25
CA ASP A 29 15.39 -3.39 11.42
C ASP A 29 16.60 -3.81 10.58
N VAL A 30 16.84 -3.16 9.43
CA VAL A 30 17.95 -3.48 8.52
C VAL A 30 19.25 -2.80 8.96
N VAL A 31 19.24 -1.48 9.19
CA VAL A 31 20.46 -0.68 9.36
C VAL A 31 20.68 -0.17 10.78
N GLY A 32 19.77 -0.48 11.71
CA GLY A 32 19.88 -0.06 13.13
C GLY A 32 18.84 0.97 13.54
N SER A 33 18.49 0.99 14.82
CA SER A 33 17.45 1.85 15.41
C SER A 33 17.81 3.33 15.44
N ASP A 34 19.09 3.69 15.32
CA ASP A 34 19.64 5.04 15.28
C ASP A 34 19.63 5.67 13.88
N ALA A 35 19.01 5.02 12.90
CA ALA A 35 18.91 5.51 11.54
C ALA A 35 18.21 6.88 11.45
N GLU A 36 18.92 7.87 10.92
CA GLU A 36 18.41 9.21 10.62
C GLU A 36 17.77 9.21 9.22
N VAL A 37 16.44 9.12 9.17
CA VAL A 37 15.71 8.99 7.90
C VAL A 37 15.25 10.35 7.36
N THR A 38 15.75 10.73 6.20
CA THR A 38 15.24 11.86 5.40
C THR A 38 14.27 11.35 4.34
N LEU A 39 13.04 11.89 4.30
CA LEU A 39 12.00 11.49 3.35
C LEU A 39 11.86 12.50 2.21
N LEU A 40 11.90 12.03 0.96
CA LEU A 40 11.46 12.80 -0.20
C LEU A 40 9.99 12.54 -0.48
N ALA A 41 9.12 13.53 -0.23
CA ALA A 41 7.67 13.40 -0.37
C ALA A 41 7.05 14.46 -1.27
N SER A 42 5.99 14.09 -2.00
CA SER A 42 5.24 15.03 -2.85
C SER A 42 4.38 16.02 -2.07
N ARG A 43 4.01 15.67 -0.83
CA ARG A 43 3.26 16.51 0.11
C ARG A 43 3.88 16.43 1.51
N PRO A 44 5.02 17.08 1.72
CA PRO A 44 5.77 16.98 2.97
C PRO A 44 4.99 17.45 4.18
N GLU A 45 4.11 18.42 4.01
CA GLU A 45 3.25 18.99 5.06
C GLU A 45 2.27 17.99 5.69
N THR A 46 2.09 16.84 5.07
CA THR A 46 1.19 15.78 5.57
C THR A 46 1.88 14.79 6.50
N PHE A 47 3.20 14.81 6.55
CA PHE A 47 4.00 13.92 7.39
C PHE A 47 4.47 14.68 8.63
N SER A 48 4.09 14.22 9.80
CA SER A 48 4.42 14.82 11.10
C SER A 48 5.15 13.86 12.04
N SER A 49 5.76 12.81 11.50
CA SER A 49 6.42 11.79 12.29
C SER A 49 7.67 12.34 12.98
N SER A 50 7.73 12.18 14.30
CA SER A 50 8.96 12.40 15.09
C SER A 50 10.08 11.43 14.73
N GLU A 51 9.80 10.45 13.90
CA GLU A 51 10.74 9.43 13.44
C GLU A 51 11.52 9.84 12.19
N LEU A 52 11.16 10.96 11.58
CA LEU A 52 11.83 11.51 10.41
C LEU A 52 12.74 12.67 10.79
N GLN A 53 14.00 12.63 10.35
CA GLN A 53 14.96 13.72 10.51
C GLN A 53 14.54 14.97 9.71
N GLU A 54 14.11 14.77 8.46
CA GLU A 54 13.66 15.83 7.56
C GLU A 54 12.66 15.27 6.56
N VAL A 55 11.68 16.09 6.14
CA VAL A 55 10.79 15.78 5.01
C VAL A 55 10.95 16.86 3.94
N ILE A 56 11.39 16.47 2.75
CA ILE A 56 11.75 17.37 1.66
C ILE A 56 10.71 17.27 0.54
N ASN A 57 10.27 18.43 0.04
CA ASN A 57 9.31 18.50 -1.06
C ASN A 57 9.95 18.03 -2.39
N SER A 58 9.48 16.90 -2.90
CA SER A 58 9.90 16.31 -4.17
C SER A 58 9.00 16.66 -5.36
N ARG A 59 7.90 17.41 -5.12
CA ARG A 59 6.94 17.75 -6.17
C ARG A 59 7.48 18.90 -7.04
N PRO A 60 7.47 18.75 -8.38
CA PRO A 60 7.76 19.84 -9.28
C PRO A 60 6.63 20.90 -9.23
N THR A 61 7.03 22.17 -9.33
CA THR A 61 6.15 23.32 -9.51
C THR A 61 6.34 23.91 -10.91
N ILE A 62 5.61 24.98 -11.27
CA ILE A 62 5.80 25.70 -12.53
C ILE A 62 7.22 26.30 -12.61
N SER A 63 7.80 26.68 -11.46
CA SER A 63 9.17 27.18 -11.34
C SER A 63 10.24 26.08 -11.24
N GLY A 64 9.87 24.80 -11.37
CA GLY A 64 10.77 23.66 -11.23
C GLY A 64 10.71 23.01 -9.84
N TYR A 65 11.81 22.34 -9.48
CA TYR A 65 11.93 21.67 -8.17
C TYR A 65 12.51 22.61 -7.12
N SER A 66 12.24 22.35 -5.84
CA SER A 66 12.83 23.11 -4.75
C SER A 66 14.35 22.95 -4.74
N ARG A 67 15.06 24.02 -4.33
CA ARG A 67 16.51 24.02 -4.21
C ARG A 67 17.00 22.90 -3.30
N ARG A 68 16.37 22.73 -2.14
CA ARG A 68 16.71 21.70 -1.14
C ARG A 68 16.61 20.28 -1.73
N TYR A 69 15.58 20.01 -2.54
CA TYR A 69 15.43 18.74 -3.23
C TYR A 69 16.56 18.46 -4.23
N LEU A 70 16.91 19.46 -5.04
CA LEU A 70 17.98 19.31 -6.04
C LEU A 70 19.35 19.11 -5.34
N GLU A 71 19.61 19.84 -4.26
CA GLU A 71 20.82 19.66 -3.43
C GLU A 71 20.88 18.24 -2.87
N THR A 72 19.79 17.73 -2.27
CA THR A 72 19.72 16.36 -1.75
C THR A 72 20.00 15.32 -2.83
N LEU A 73 19.43 15.47 -4.02
CA LEU A 73 19.69 14.54 -5.13
C LEU A 73 21.12 14.64 -5.67
N ARG A 74 21.72 15.85 -5.68
CA ARG A 74 23.11 16.02 -6.07
C ARG A 74 24.04 15.34 -5.10
N ASP A 75 23.77 15.51 -3.82
CA ASP A 75 24.61 15.11 -2.71
C ASP A 75 24.19 13.72 -2.14
N ILE A 76 23.50 12.90 -2.96
CA ILE A 76 22.95 11.57 -2.58
C ILE A 76 24.03 10.61 -2.04
N ARG A 77 25.29 10.82 -2.40
CA ARG A 77 26.45 10.04 -1.91
C ARG A 77 26.76 10.26 -0.44
N GLU A 78 26.21 11.30 0.20
CA GLU A 78 26.36 11.58 1.62
C GLU A 78 25.46 10.70 2.50
N TYR A 79 24.52 9.96 1.89
CA TYR A 79 23.71 8.98 2.58
C TYR A 79 24.37 7.60 2.53
N ASP A 80 24.36 6.94 3.67
CA ASP A 80 24.91 5.58 3.80
C ASP A 80 24.07 4.59 3.00
N TYR A 81 22.73 4.72 3.07
CA TYR A 81 21.78 3.89 2.34
C TYR A 81 20.63 4.72 1.74
N VAL A 82 20.07 4.23 0.64
CA VAL A 82 18.93 4.82 -0.05
C VAL A 82 17.84 3.76 -0.24
N PHE A 83 16.63 4.06 0.21
CA PHE A 83 15.49 3.16 0.05
C PHE A 83 14.40 3.78 -0.81
N GLY A 84 13.76 2.99 -1.67
CA GLY A 84 12.49 3.35 -2.30
C GLY A 84 11.32 2.84 -1.48
N VAL A 85 10.38 3.70 -1.06
CA VAL A 85 9.19 3.30 -0.29
C VAL A 85 8.39 2.21 -1.00
N GLY A 86 7.79 1.29 -0.26
CA GLY A 86 6.84 0.33 -0.81
C GLY A 86 5.62 1.04 -1.43
N GLY A 87 5.06 0.52 -2.51
CA GLY A 87 3.92 1.20 -3.11
C GLY A 87 3.58 0.73 -4.52
N GLY A 88 3.09 1.63 -5.36
CA GLY A 88 2.73 1.34 -6.76
C GLY A 88 2.84 2.58 -7.63
N TYR A 89 3.90 3.33 -7.49
CA TYR A 89 4.14 4.63 -8.13
C TYR A 89 4.94 4.53 -9.43
N LEU A 90 5.72 3.48 -9.65
CA LEU A 90 6.48 3.26 -10.89
C LEU A 90 5.57 2.69 -12.00
N ARG A 91 4.74 3.55 -12.55
CA ARG A 91 3.73 3.23 -13.57
C ARG A 91 3.87 4.15 -14.77
N ALA A 92 3.75 3.59 -15.97
CA ALA A 92 3.83 4.30 -17.24
C ALA A 92 2.99 3.59 -18.33
N GLY A 93 1.80 3.11 -17.97
CA GLY A 93 0.87 2.42 -18.88
C GLY A 93 0.11 3.37 -19.81
N THR A 94 -0.03 4.62 -19.43
CA THR A 94 -0.61 5.71 -20.23
C THR A 94 0.39 6.86 -20.35
N MET A 95 0.18 7.77 -21.31
CA MET A 95 1.04 8.96 -21.46
C MET A 95 1.03 9.84 -20.21
N VAL A 96 -0.12 10.00 -19.56
CA VAL A 96 -0.26 10.79 -18.33
C VAL A 96 0.51 10.14 -17.18
N GLU A 97 0.41 8.83 -17.01
CA GLU A 97 1.19 8.09 -16.01
C GLU A 97 2.70 8.18 -16.29
N ALA A 98 3.10 8.03 -17.56
CA ALA A 98 4.51 8.14 -17.96
C ALA A 98 5.09 9.54 -17.66
N LEU A 99 4.36 10.61 -17.99
CA LEU A 99 4.76 11.97 -17.69
C LEU A 99 4.85 12.23 -16.19
N LYS A 100 3.85 11.80 -15.40
CA LYS A 100 3.90 11.89 -13.94
C LYS A 100 5.08 11.11 -13.35
N CYS A 101 5.30 9.88 -13.81
CA CYS A 101 6.41 9.06 -13.37
C CYS A 101 7.75 9.72 -13.70
N ALA A 102 7.92 10.25 -14.91
CA ALA A 102 9.13 10.94 -15.34
C ALA A 102 9.40 12.21 -14.50
N LEU A 103 8.37 13.03 -14.24
CA LEU A 103 8.55 14.29 -13.51
C LEU A 103 8.69 14.07 -11.99
N VAL A 104 7.93 13.17 -11.37
CA VAL A 104 7.94 13.02 -9.91
C VAL A 104 9.00 12.01 -9.45
N HIS A 105 9.13 10.89 -10.16
CA HIS A 105 9.99 9.77 -9.74
C HIS A 105 11.27 9.65 -10.53
N GLY A 106 11.32 10.18 -11.78
CA GLY A 106 12.48 10.12 -12.66
C GLY A 106 13.75 10.73 -12.07
N PRO A 107 13.74 11.96 -11.53
CA PRO A 107 14.94 12.56 -10.94
C PRO A 107 15.49 11.74 -9.77
N GLN A 108 14.63 11.18 -8.91
CA GLN A 108 15.03 10.32 -7.79
C GLN A 108 15.65 9.01 -8.29
N LEU A 109 15.05 8.37 -9.30
CA LEU A 109 15.57 7.16 -9.91
C LEU A 109 16.94 7.39 -10.56
N ILE A 110 17.12 8.53 -11.27
CA ILE A 110 18.40 8.91 -11.88
C ILE A 110 19.47 9.15 -10.81
N ALA A 111 19.12 9.85 -9.73
CA ALA A 111 20.05 10.08 -8.63
C ALA A 111 20.46 8.77 -7.93
N ALA A 112 19.50 7.91 -7.63
CA ALA A 112 19.70 6.61 -7.01
C ALA A 112 20.68 5.71 -7.81
N ARG A 113 20.65 5.77 -9.15
CA ARG A 113 21.60 5.04 -10.01
C ARG A 113 23.08 5.37 -9.75
N ARG A 114 23.38 6.56 -9.20
CA ARG A 114 24.79 6.97 -8.93
C ARG A 114 25.38 6.26 -7.72
N VAL A 115 24.53 5.65 -6.90
CA VAL A 115 24.88 4.94 -5.66
C VAL A 115 24.16 3.58 -5.61
N GLY A 116 23.92 2.96 -6.75
CA GLY A 116 23.07 1.79 -6.92
C GLY A 116 23.36 0.63 -5.97
N GLU A 117 24.64 0.41 -5.62
CA GLU A 117 25.11 -0.58 -4.64
C GLU A 117 24.56 -0.38 -3.22
N ARG A 118 24.11 0.83 -2.89
CA ARG A 118 23.51 1.21 -1.59
C ARG A 118 22.02 1.43 -1.66
N VAL A 119 21.37 1.04 -2.77
CA VAL A 119 19.95 1.31 -3.03
C VAL A 119 19.15 0.05 -2.98
N ALA A 120 18.09 0.05 -2.15
CA ALA A 120 17.08 -0.99 -2.12
C ALA A 120 15.67 -0.43 -2.32
N TYR A 121 14.93 -1.01 -3.24
CA TYR A 121 13.50 -0.73 -3.42
C TYR A 121 12.67 -1.74 -2.63
N LEU A 122 11.90 -1.24 -1.66
CA LEU A 122 11.03 -2.05 -0.80
C LEU A 122 9.85 -2.63 -1.57
N PRO A 123 9.15 -3.65 -1.06
CA PRO A 123 8.10 -4.37 -1.80
C PRO A 123 7.07 -3.45 -2.45
N GLN A 124 7.07 -3.38 -3.78
CA GLN A 124 6.25 -2.49 -4.57
C GLN A 124 5.65 -3.16 -5.80
N SER A 125 4.60 -2.55 -6.37
CA SER A 125 4.09 -2.93 -7.69
C SER A 125 4.74 -2.08 -8.78
N ILE A 126 5.36 -2.70 -9.78
CA ILE A 126 5.99 -2.02 -10.90
C ILE A 126 5.16 -2.23 -12.17
N GLY A 127 4.93 -1.16 -12.91
CA GLY A 127 4.15 -1.19 -14.15
C GLY A 127 2.63 -1.15 -13.95
N PRO A 128 1.84 -1.21 -15.05
CA PRO A 128 2.30 -1.38 -16.42
C PRO A 128 3.17 -0.21 -16.90
N ALA A 129 4.14 -0.51 -17.78
CA ALA A 129 4.96 0.51 -18.42
C ALA A 129 5.13 0.19 -19.90
N ARG A 130 4.85 1.16 -20.78
CA ARG A 130 5.03 1.05 -22.23
C ARG A 130 6.41 1.56 -22.65
N TRP A 131 6.89 1.14 -23.82
CA TRP A 131 8.09 1.71 -24.44
C TRP A 131 7.88 3.21 -24.76
N PRO A 132 8.87 4.10 -24.53
CA PRO A 132 10.22 3.85 -24.01
C PRO A 132 10.32 3.89 -22.47
N ALA A 133 9.26 4.29 -21.75
CA ALA A 133 9.29 4.44 -20.29
C ALA A 133 9.61 3.11 -19.57
N GLY A 134 9.14 1.98 -20.10
CA GLY A 134 9.46 0.66 -19.56
C GLY A 134 10.96 0.34 -19.63
N LEU A 135 11.63 0.73 -20.72
CA LEU A 135 13.08 0.57 -20.84
C LEU A 135 13.82 1.45 -19.83
N PHE A 136 13.38 2.73 -19.67
CA PHE A 136 13.96 3.63 -18.68
C PHE A 136 13.85 3.08 -17.25
N LEU A 137 12.66 2.59 -16.86
CA LEU A 137 12.46 1.97 -15.55
C LEU A 137 13.33 0.72 -15.36
N ARG A 138 13.41 -0.14 -16.39
CA ARG A 138 14.26 -1.34 -16.35
C ARG A 138 15.72 -0.98 -16.14
N LEU A 139 16.27 -0.09 -16.96
CA LEU A 139 17.66 0.37 -16.85
C LEU A 139 17.93 1.09 -15.53
N GLY A 140 16.93 1.81 -15.00
CA GLY A 140 17.00 2.42 -13.70
C GLY A 140 17.14 1.40 -12.58
N LEU A 141 16.23 0.43 -12.54
CA LEU A 141 16.13 -0.55 -11.48
C LEU A 141 17.24 -1.62 -11.54
N SER A 142 17.73 -1.99 -12.74
CA SER A 142 18.80 -3.00 -12.87
C SER A 142 20.15 -2.59 -12.27
N SER A 143 20.33 -1.33 -11.93
CA SER A 143 21.54 -0.82 -11.29
C SER A 143 21.45 -0.77 -9.75
N MET A 144 20.35 -1.19 -9.17
CA MET A 144 20.13 -1.17 -7.72
C MET A 144 20.59 -2.47 -7.07
N ALA A 145 21.08 -2.40 -5.83
CA ALA A 145 21.49 -3.56 -5.06
C ALA A 145 20.33 -4.54 -4.85
N SER A 146 19.13 -4.02 -4.59
CA SER A 146 17.94 -4.84 -4.43
C SER A 146 16.69 -4.14 -4.96
N VAL A 147 15.81 -4.91 -5.64
CA VAL A 147 14.48 -4.47 -6.03
C VAL A 147 13.47 -5.50 -5.55
N CYS A 148 12.66 -5.14 -4.54
CA CYS A 148 11.61 -6.01 -4.05
C CYS A 148 10.27 -5.67 -4.70
N VAL A 149 9.53 -6.68 -5.13
CA VAL A 149 8.18 -6.55 -5.69
C VAL A 149 7.17 -7.31 -4.83
N ARG A 150 5.92 -6.83 -4.78
CA ARG A 150 4.86 -7.42 -3.94
C ARG A 150 3.83 -8.25 -4.70
N ASP A 151 3.95 -8.36 -6.00
CA ASP A 151 3.03 -9.16 -6.83
C ASP A 151 3.76 -9.86 -7.98
N ASP A 152 3.30 -11.07 -8.33
CA ASP A 152 3.91 -11.94 -9.33
C ASP A 152 3.89 -11.32 -10.73
N ARG A 153 2.92 -10.44 -11.01
CA ARG A 153 2.86 -9.76 -12.29
C ARG A 153 3.94 -8.70 -12.43
N SER A 154 4.30 -8.02 -11.34
CA SER A 154 5.45 -7.12 -11.31
C SER A 154 6.74 -7.90 -11.55
N LEU A 155 6.89 -9.07 -10.92
CA LEU A 155 8.02 -9.97 -11.14
C LEU A 155 8.12 -10.40 -12.62
N ALA A 156 7.01 -10.82 -13.22
CA ALA A 156 6.97 -11.25 -14.62
C ALA A 156 7.19 -10.11 -15.63
N GLN A 157 6.75 -8.88 -15.32
CA GLN A 157 6.90 -7.73 -16.23
C GLN A 157 8.28 -7.07 -16.19
N PHE A 158 9.01 -7.23 -15.09
CA PHE A 158 10.34 -6.67 -14.91
C PHE A 158 11.33 -7.77 -14.51
N PRO A 159 11.63 -8.70 -15.45
CA PRO A 159 12.65 -9.71 -15.23
C PRO A 159 14.03 -9.03 -15.28
N VAL A 160 14.49 -8.56 -14.16
CA VAL A 160 15.82 -7.98 -13.92
C VAL A 160 16.48 -8.86 -12.87
N ASP A 161 17.78 -9.13 -13.04
CA ASP A 161 18.54 -9.85 -12.02
C ASP A 161 18.48 -9.09 -10.69
N GLY A 162 18.34 -9.82 -9.59
CA GLY A 162 18.22 -9.21 -8.26
C GLY A 162 16.80 -8.76 -7.86
N VAL A 163 15.77 -9.01 -8.67
CA VAL A 163 14.37 -8.78 -8.26
C VAL A 163 13.86 -9.94 -7.42
N ALA A 164 13.42 -9.62 -6.20
CA ALA A 164 12.85 -10.59 -5.26
C ALA A 164 11.37 -10.27 -4.96
N ARG A 165 10.54 -11.31 -4.76
CA ARG A 165 9.14 -11.15 -4.41
C ARG A 165 8.96 -11.30 -2.90
N PHE A 166 8.36 -10.28 -2.27
CA PHE A 166 7.94 -10.29 -0.86
C PHE A 166 6.50 -9.79 -0.75
N PRO A 167 5.75 -10.14 0.32
CA PRO A 167 4.43 -9.58 0.56
C PRO A 167 4.41 -8.05 0.67
N ASP A 168 3.22 -7.46 0.59
CA ASP A 168 3.01 -6.02 0.82
C ASP A 168 3.50 -5.61 2.21
N LEU A 169 4.18 -4.45 2.34
CA LEU A 169 4.70 -3.98 3.62
C LEU A 169 3.63 -3.86 4.70
N ALA A 170 2.40 -3.51 4.34
CA ALA A 170 1.29 -3.44 5.28
C ALA A 170 0.93 -4.81 5.88
N LEU A 171 1.24 -5.92 5.20
CA LEU A 171 1.11 -7.28 5.73
C LEU A 171 2.32 -7.71 6.56
N LEU A 172 3.47 -7.12 6.29
CA LEU A 172 4.72 -7.41 6.99
C LEU A 172 4.90 -6.55 8.25
N SER A 173 3.92 -5.72 8.61
CA SER A 173 3.96 -4.92 9.84
C SER A 173 4.12 -5.79 11.08
N LYS A 174 5.01 -5.38 12.00
CA LYS A 174 5.15 -6.05 13.31
C LYS A 174 3.88 -5.94 14.15
N ASP A 175 3.17 -4.84 13.99
CA ASP A 175 1.95 -4.52 14.72
C ASP A 175 0.70 -5.13 14.07
N TRP A 176 0.86 -5.82 12.93
CA TRP A 176 -0.24 -6.47 12.25
C TRP A 176 -0.73 -7.68 13.04
N SER A 177 -1.66 -7.42 13.94
CA SER A 177 -2.23 -8.41 14.86
C SER A 177 -3.75 -8.31 14.86
N PRO A 178 -4.42 -8.88 13.86
CA PRO A 178 -5.87 -8.83 13.78
C PRO A 178 -6.53 -9.37 15.05
N ARG A 179 -7.49 -8.63 15.56
CA ARG A 179 -8.29 -9.07 16.70
C ARG A 179 -9.25 -10.16 16.25
N THR A 180 -9.22 -11.33 16.92
CA THR A 180 -10.04 -12.50 16.59
C THR A 180 -11.24 -12.70 17.51
N SER A 181 -11.44 -11.86 18.54
CA SER A 181 -12.52 -11.97 19.52
C SER A 181 -13.43 -10.75 19.52
N GLY A 182 -14.67 -10.93 19.96
CA GLY A 182 -15.66 -9.87 20.15
C GLY A 182 -16.90 -10.01 19.27
N PRO A 183 -17.99 -9.31 19.62
CA PRO A 183 -19.27 -9.39 18.91
C PRO A 183 -19.15 -8.81 17.49
N VAL A 184 -19.85 -9.43 16.54
CA VAL A 184 -19.95 -8.96 15.15
C VAL A 184 -21.22 -8.15 14.98
N GLY A 185 -21.07 -6.95 14.42
CA GLY A 185 -22.21 -6.09 14.10
C GLY A 185 -22.98 -6.61 12.87
N VAL A 186 -24.29 -6.53 12.91
CA VAL A 186 -25.16 -7.01 11.84
C VAL A 186 -25.19 -6.07 10.61
N VAL A 187 -24.83 -4.81 10.79
CA VAL A 187 -24.78 -3.82 9.71
C VAL A 187 -23.38 -3.87 9.07
N PRO A 188 -23.27 -4.24 7.79
CA PRO A 188 -22.00 -4.26 7.07
C PRO A 188 -21.50 -2.86 6.78
N VAL A 189 -20.23 -2.75 6.43
CA VAL A 189 -19.59 -1.49 6.03
C VAL A 189 -19.16 -1.57 4.57
N LEU A 190 -19.48 -0.55 3.78
CA LEU A 190 -18.92 -0.36 2.46
C LEU A 190 -17.89 0.77 2.48
N SER A 191 -16.77 0.56 1.78
CA SER A 191 -15.78 1.60 1.49
C SER A 191 -15.54 1.61 -0.03
N VAL A 192 -16.19 2.54 -0.70
CA VAL A 192 -16.17 2.65 -2.18
C VAL A 192 -15.40 3.87 -2.64
N ARG A 193 -14.97 3.83 -3.90
CA ARG A 193 -14.33 4.95 -4.58
C ARG A 193 -14.76 5.04 -6.04
N ALA A 194 -14.61 6.21 -6.62
CA ALA A 194 -14.75 6.37 -8.06
C ALA A 194 -13.54 5.75 -8.79
N THR A 195 -13.82 4.99 -9.84
CA THR A 195 -12.84 4.46 -10.78
C THR A 195 -13.26 4.86 -12.18
N ARG A 196 -12.38 5.57 -12.90
CA ARG A 196 -12.70 6.13 -14.22
C ARG A 196 -13.87 7.14 -14.18
N GLY A 197 -13.98 7.89 -13.09
CA GLY A 197 -14.98 8.95 -12.94
C GLY A 197 -16.27 8.55 -12.23
N ASP A 198 -16.52 7.25 -11.96
CA ASP A 198 -17.75 6.79 -11.31
C ASP A 198 -17.51 5.57 -10.40
N VAL A 199 -18.44 5.31 -9.48
CA VAL A 199 -18.46 4.07 -8.70
C VAL A 199 -18.83 2.91 -9.64
N PRO A 200 -18.07 1.80 -9.66
CA PRO A 200 -18.38 0.65 -10.50
C PRO A 200 -19.81 0.13 -10.30
N ARG A 201 -20.48 -0.22 -11.41
CA ARG A 201 -21.88 -0.67 -11.38
C ARG A 201 -22.11 -1.81 -10.38
N SER A 202 -21.25 -2.84 -10.38
CA SER A 202 -21.38 -3.96 -9.45
C SER A 202 -21.29 -3.55 -7.97
N ALA A 203 -20.52 -2.49 -7.64
CA ALA A 203 -20.46 -1.95 -6.27
C ALA A 203 -21.75 -1.18 -5.91
N ARG A 204 -22.35 -0.44 -6.86
CA ARG A 204 -23.67 0.19 -6.67
C ARG A 204 -24.78 -0.86 -6.53
N ASP A 205 -24.74 -1.91 -7.35
CA ASP A 205 -25.71 -3.01 -7.29
C ASP A 205 -25.60 -3.75 -5.95
N LEU A 206 -24.37 -3.92 -5.39
CA LEU A 206 -24.19 -4.46 -4.04
C LEU A 206 -24.81 -3.54 -2.98
N ALA A 207 -24.54 -2.24 -3.03
CA ALA A 207 -25.11 -1.27 -2.09
C ALA A 207 -26.63 -1.31 -2.11
N ALA A 208 -27.24 -1.34 -3.30
CA ALA A 208 -28.69 -1.44 -3.47
C ALA A 208 -29.26 -2.76 -2.90
N ARG A 209 -28.55 -3.88 -3.06
CA ARG A 209 -28.97 -5.18 -2.50
C ARG A 209 -28.89 -5.24 -0.99
N LEU A 210 -27.87 -4.63 -0.39
CA LEU A 210 -27.72 -4.60 1.07
C LEU A 210 -28.82 -3.76 1.74
N GLY A 211 -29.33 -2.74 1.07
CA GLY A 211 -30.35 -1.83 1.58
C GLY A 211 -29.86 -0.98 2.76
N THR A 212 -29.44 -1.63 3.85
CA THR A 212 -28.89 -0.98 5.05
C THR A 212 -27.43 -1.33 5.23
N PHE A 213 -26.54 -0.32 5.21
CA PHE A 213 -25.11 -0.45 5.44
C PHE A 213 -24.52 0.88 5.94
N ASP A 214 -23.41 0.79 6.67
CA ASP A 214 -22.61 1.96 7.03
C ASP A 214 -21.53 2.22 5.97
N GLY A 215 -21.15 3.48 5.78
CA GLY A 215 -20.08 3.89 4.89
C GLY A 215 -18.77 4.16 5.63
N TYR A 216 -17.62 3.97 4.96
CA TYR A 216 -16.34 4.43 5.43
C TYR A 216 -15.52 5.09 4.32
N VAL A 217 -15.15 6.36 4.52
CA VAL A 217 -14.33 7.12 3.58
C VAL A 217 -12.86 6.93 3.91
N GLN A 218 -12.16 6.17 3.07
CA GLN A 218 -10.74 5.83 3.28
C GLN A 218 -9.80 6.99 2.94
N SER A 219 -10.10 7.80 1.95
CA SER A 219 -9.25 8.89 1.49
C SER A 219 -10.04 10.18 1.37
N ARG A 220 -9.51 11.23 1.99
CA ARG A 220 -10.03 12.60 1.91
C ARG A 220 -8.93 13.51 1.36
N GLY A 221 -9.08 14.02 0.19
CA GLY A 221 -8.14 15.01 -0.38
C GLY A 221 -8.02 15.02 -1.89
N ALA A 222 -8.13 16.18 -2.44
CA ALA A 222 -7.91 16.65 -3.83
C ALA A 222 -8.22 15.62 -4.95
N SER A 223 -7.19 14.94 -5.47
CA SER A 223 -7.34 14.02 -6.60
C SER A 223 -7.72 12.59 -6.22
N ASN A 224 -7.85 12.28 -4.92
CA ASN A 224 -8.08 10.94 -4.39
C ASN A 224 -9.21 10.91 -3.34
N ASP A 225 -10.12 11.86 -3.40
CA ASP A 225 -11.25 11.97 -2.47
C ASP A 225 -12.30 10.91 -2.79
N ASP A 226 -12.76 10.19 -1.76
CA ASP A 226 -13.78 9.16 -1.89
C ASP A 226 -15.14 9.61 -1.33
N VAL A 227 -15.28 10.87 -0.86
CA VAL A 227 -16.50 11.38 -0.22
C VAL A 227 -17.68 11.33 -1.20
N GLU A 228 -17.53 11.92 -2.39
CA GLU A 228 -18.59 11.95 -3.40
C GLU A 228 -19.01 10.54 -3.84
N ALA A 229 -18.04 9.64 -4.00
CA ALA A 229 -18.30 8.24 -4.32
C ALA A 229 -19.12 7.54 -3.22
N MET A 230 -18.80 7.80 -1.95
CA MET A 230 -19.53 7.27 -0.81
C MET A 230 -20.94 7.82 -0.72
N ASP A 231 -21.11 9.12 -0.89
CA ASP A 231 -22.42 9.77 -0.85
C ASP A 231 -23.34 9.24 -1.96
N SER A 232 -22.78 8.90 -3.13
CA SER A 232 -23.54 8.37 -4.27
C SER A 232 -24.22 7.02 -4.01
N VAL A 233 -23.68 6.22 -3.07
CA VAL A 233 -24.25 4.90 -2.69
C VAL A 233 -25.16 4.97 -1.46
N ARG A 234 -25.35 6.15 -0.86
CA ARG A 234 -26.31 6.46 0.21
C ARG A 234 -26.22 5.53 1.44
N PRO A 235 -25.07 5.51 2.17
CA PRO A 235 -24.95 4.75 3.40
C PRO A 235 -25.91 5.29 4.49
N SER A 236 -26.27 4.45 5.45
CA SER A 236 -27.10 4.86 6.61
C SER A 236 -26.38 5.88 7.49
N LYS A 237 -25.09 5.73 7.66
CA LYS A 237 -24.16 6.71 8.24
C LYS A 237 -22.74 6.51 7.70
N VAL A 238 -21.90 7.54 7.80
CA VAL A 238 -20.47 7.43 7.50
C VAL A 238 -19.70 7.36 8.81
N LEU A 239 -18.95 6.26 8.98
CA LEU A 239 -18.13 6.02 10.17
C LEU A 239 -16.90 6.95 10.17
N SER A 240 -16.51 7.43 11.34
CA SER A 240 -15.23 8.08 11.55
C SER A 240 -14.08 7.07 11.46
N ARG A 241 -12.84 7.56 11.32
CA ARG A 241 -11.64 6.72 11.38
C ARG A 241 -11.52 5.99 12.73
N GLU A 242 -11.84 6.67 13.82
CA GLU A 242 -11.81 6.11 15.17
C GLU A 242 -12.84 4.99 15.32
N GLU A 243 -14.10 5.20 14.91
CA GLU A 243 -15.14 4.17 14.94
C GLU A 243 -14.78 2.94 14.11
N MET A 244 -14.07 3.14 12.99
CA MET A 244 -13.69 2.07 12.07
C MET A 244 -12.45 1.30 12.52
N LEU A 245 -11.44 1.97 13.08
CA LEU A 245 -10.14 1.37 13.36
C LEU A 245 -9.86 1.15 14.85
N SER A 246 -10.78 1.54 15.76
CA SER A 246 -10.61 1.31 17.20
C SER A 246 -10.56 -0.18 17.55
N PRO A 247 -9.50 -0.64 18.25
CA PRO A 247 -9.42 -2.03 18.70
C PRO A 247 -10.55 -2.44 19.67
N SER A 248 -11.18 -1.49 20.34
CA SER A 248 -12.31 -1.72 21.27
C SER A 248 -13.67 -1.72 20.59
N GLY A 249 -13.76 -1.35 19.32
CA GLY A 249 -14.99 -1.28 18.54
C GLY A 249 -15.63 -2.65 18.27
N LYS A 250 -16.88 -2.65 17.81
CA LYS A 250 -17.53 -3.89 17.32
C LYS A 250 -16.83 -4.35 16.04
N ARG A 251 -16.59 -5.65 15.94
CA ARG A 251 -16.20 -6.27 14.66
C ARG A 251 -17.34 -6.11 13.66
N ARG A 252 -17.01 -5.95 12.39
CA ARG A 252 -17.97 -5.78 11.29
C ARG A 252 -17.51 -6.58 10.09
N VAL A 253 -18.43 -6.84 9.18
CA VAL A 253 -18.07 -7.28 7.82
C VAL A 253 -17.90 -6.04 6.95
N VAL A 254 -16.74 -5.90 6.33
CA VAL A 254 -16.34 -4.71 5.58
C VAL A 254 -16.07 -5.10 4.12
N CYS A 255 -16.72 -4.44 3.18
CA CYS A 255 -16.40 -4.52 1.76
C CYS A 255 -15.63 -3.28 1.34
N ALA A 256 -14.34 -3.42 1.04
CA ALA A 256 -13.46 -2.28 0.76
C ALA A 256 -12.83 -2.35 -0.63
N MET A 257 -12.84 -1.22 -1.36
CA MET A 257 -12.22 -1.12 -2.68
C MET A 257 -10.73 -0.74 -2.61
N ARG A 258 -10.28 -0.05 -1.58
CA ARG A 258 -8.86 0.29 -1.40
C ARG A 258 -8.14 -0.81 -0.63
N LEU A 259 -7.03 -1.32 -1.19
CA LEU A 259 -6.28 -2.41 -0.55
C LEU A 259 -5.85 -2.05 0.87
N HIS A 260 -5.13 -0.96 1.07
CA HIS A 260 -4.65 -0.61 2.41
C HIS A 260 -5.80 -0.29 3.38
N GLY A 261 -6.93 0.22 2.87
CA GLY A 261 -8.15 0.35 3.67
C GLY A 261 -8.71 -1.00 4.13
N ALA A 262 -8.68 -2.00 3.25
CA ALA A 262 -9.03 -3.38 3.58
C ALA A 262 -8.08 -3.97 4.62
N LEU A 263 -6.76 -3.81 4.44
CA LEU A 263 -5.75 -4.33 5.37
C LEU A 263 -5.81 -3.66 6.75
N MET A 264 -6.01 -2.34 6.81
CA MET A 264 -6.20 -1.60 8.07
C MET A 264 -7.47 -2.04 8.81
N ALA A 265 -8.58 -2.25 8.08
CA ALA A 265 -9.81 -2.76 8.65
C ALA A 265 -9.63 -4.19 9.20
N MET A 266 -8.88 -5.03 8.50
CA MET A 266 -8.55 -6.38 8.96
C MET A 266 -7.66 -6.34 10.20
N ALA A 267 -6.64 -5.48 10.24
CA ALA A 267 -5.78 -5.27 11.41
C ALA A 267 -6.61 -4.80 12.63
N ALA A 268 -7.65 -3.98 12.42
CA ALA A 268 -8.61 -3.60 13.48
C ALA A 268 -9.55 -4.74 13.91
N GLY A 269 -9.46 -5.92 13.28
CA GLY A 269 -10.21 -7.12 13.63
C GLY A 269 -11.53 -7.31 12.89
N HIS A 270 -11.77 -6.57 11.81
CA HIS A 270 -12.95 -6.76 10.96
C HIS A 270 -12.77 -7.95 10.00
N TYR A 271 -13.88 -8.54 9.56
CA TYR A 271 -13.92 -9.47 8.44
C TYR A 271 -13.98 -8.67 7.14
N VAL A 272 -13.06 -8.88 6.22
CA VAL A 272 -12.92 -7.98 5.09
C VAL A 272 -13.00 -8.73 3.76
N ILE A 273 -13.93 -8.27 2.90
CA ILE A 273 -14.05 -8.68 1.51
C ILE A 273 -13.47 -7.54 0.67
N HIS A 274 -12.50 -7.84 -0.18
CA HIS A 274 -11.85 -6.83 -0.99
C HIS A 274 -12.40 -6.77 -2.41
N LEU A 275 -12.94 -5.62 -2.79
CA LEU A 275 -13.43 -5.36 -4.15
C LEU A 275 -12.31 -4.69 -4.97
N SER A 276 -11.42 -5.51 -5.50
CA SER A 276 -10.18 -5.03 -6.12
C SER A 276 -10.38 -4.48 -7.52
N TYR A 277 -9.89 -3.26 -7.75
CA TYR A 277 -9.78 -2.65 -9.08
C TYR A 277 -8.36 -2.76 -9.65
N GLU A 278 -7.41 -3.26 -8.87
CA GLU A 278 -6.01 -3.43 -9.24
C GLU A 278 -5.48 -4.81 -8.83
N ARG A 279 -4.47 -5.28 -9.55
CA ARG A 279 -3.83 -6.60 -9.33
C ARG A 279 -3.25 -6.80 -7.93
N LYS A 280 -2.75 -5.74 -7.28
CA LYS A 280 -2.13 -5.81 -5.95
C LYS A 280 -3.05 -6.37 -4.87
N GLY A 281 -4.37 -6.15 -5.00
CA GLY A 281 -5.35 -6.70 -4.07
C GLY A 281 -5.41 -8.22 -4.13
N PHE A 282 -5.35 -8.80 -5.32
CA PHE A 282 -5.33 -10.27 -5.48
C PHE A 282 -4.06 -10.89 -4.91
N GLY A 283 -2.90 -10.25 -5.11
CA GLY A 283 -1.63 -10.72 -4.53
C GLY A 283 -1.68 -10.73 -3.00
N ALA A 284 -2.09 -9.61 -2.38
CA ALA A 284 -2.19 -9.51 -0.93
C ALA A 284 -3.17 -10.52 -0.31
N TYR A 285 -4.32 -10.74 -0.96
CA TYR A 285 -5.31 -11.72 -0.47
C TYR A 285 -4.88 -13.17 -0.73
N SER A 286 -4.06 -13.42 -1.75
CA SER A 286 -3.39 -14.71 -1.94
C SER A 286 -2.39 -14.98 -0.81
N ASP A 287 -1.57 -14.00 -0.45
CA ASP A 287 -0.62 -14.09 0.67
C ASP A 287 -1.31 -14.36 2.02
N LEU A 288 -2.56 -13.90 2.17
CA LEU A 288 -3.40 -14.13 3.34
C LEU A 288 -4.18 -15.47 3.32
N GLY A 289 -4.11 -16.23 2.23
CA GLY A 289 -4.97 -17.41 2.03
C GLY A 289 -6.46 -17.07 1.91
N LEU A 290 -6.81 -15.83 1.58
CA LEU A 290 -8.16 -15.28 1.48
C LEU A 290 -8.60 -15.03 0.04
N GLY A 291 -8.10 -15.80 -0.92
CA GLY A 291 -8.41 -15.64 -2.34
C GLY A 291 -9.90 -15.66 -2.67
N ASP A 292 -10.73 -16.32 -1.88
CA ASP A 292 -12.19 -16.37 -2.04
C ASP A 292 -12.87 -15.05 -1.63
N TYR A 293 -12.19 -14.21 -0.83
CA TYR A 293 -12.69 -12.93 -0.34
C TYR A 293 -12.14 -11.72 -1.10
N VAL A 294 -11.55 -11.94 -2.29
CA VAL A 294 -11.15 -10.87 -3.20
C VAL A 294 -11.86 -10.99 -4.54
N HIS A 295 -12.54 -9.93 -4.96
CA HIS A 295 -13.31 -9.90 -6.18
C HIS A 295 -12.90 -8.77 -7.11
N ASN A 296 -13.00 -8.99 -8.43
CA ASN A 296 -12.78 -7.93 -9.40
C ASN A 296 -13.97 -6.96 -9.38
N VAL A 297 -13.75 -5.73 -8.96
CA VAL A 297 -14.80 -4.73 -8.75
C VAL A 297 -15.63 -4.40 -10.00
N PHE A 298 -15.13 -4.66 -11.19
CA PHE A 298 -15.84 -4.37 -12.43
C PHE A 298 -16.79 -5.48 -12.90
N ARG A 299 -16.68 -6.69 -12.32
CA ARG A 299 -17.38 -7.89 -12.82
C ARG A 299 -17.71 -8.95 -11.76
N PHE A 300 -17.69 -8.59 -10.47
CA PHE A 300 -18.12 -9.54 -9.46
C PHE A 300 -19.66 -9.69 -9.47
N ASP A 301 -20.13 -10.82 -8.96
CA ASP A 301 -21.55 -11.03 -8.69
C ASP A 301 -21.94 -10.43 -7.33
N PRO A 302 -22.76 -9.37 -7.29
CA PRO A 302 -23.21 -8.76 -6.03
C PRO A 302 -23.97 -9.74 -5.12
N GLY A 303 -24.68 -10.72 -5.69
CA GLY A 303 -25.38 -11.75 -4.91
C GLY A 303 -24.40 -12.70 -4.21
N GLN A 304 -23.28 -13.06 -4.83
CA GLN A 304 -22.24 -13.86 -4.21
C GLN A 304 -21.61 -13.11 -3.04
N VAL A 305 -21.24 -11.83 -3.23
CA VAL A 305 -20.63 -11.01 -2.16
C VAL A 305 -21.61 -10.79 -1.02
N GLN A 306 -22.90 -10.55 -1.32
CA GLN A 306 -23.95 -10.48 -0.27
C GLN A 306 -23.99 -11.75 0.57
N LYS A 307 -23.97 -12.94 -0.03
CA LYS A 307 -23.95 -14.23 0.69
C LYS A 307 -22.70 -14.37 1.57
N GLN A 308 -21.54 -13.91 1.11
CA GLN A 308 -20.33 -13.90 1.94
C GLN A 308 -20.46 -12.95 3.14
N ILE A 309 -21.06 -11.77 2.96
CA ILE A 309 -21.37 -10.83 4.05
C ILE A 309 -22.29 -11.50 5.07
N GLU A 310 -23.38 -12.11 4.61
CA GLU A 310 -24.34 -12.81 5.46
C GLU A 310 -23.69 -13.97 6.23
N SER A 311 -22.89 -14.79 5.56
CA SER A 311 -22.15 -15.90 6.18
C SER A 311 -21.19 -15.37 7.26
N LEU A 312 -20.33 -14.39 6.97
CA LEU A 312 -19.43 -13.81 7.97
C LEU A 312 -20.17 -13.09 9.11
N THR A 313 -21.39 -12.61 8.87
CA THR A 313 -22.20 -11.95 9.91
C THR A 313 -22.89 -12.96 10.84
N LEU A 314 -23.44 -14.03 10.29
CA LEU A 314 -24.35 -14.92 11.00
C LEU A 314 -23.72 -16.26 11.41
N ASP A 315 -22.78 -16.78 10.60
CA ASP A 315 -22.22 -18.11 10.77
C ASP A 315 -20.90 -18.08 11.57
N PRO A 316 -20.85 -18.66 12.79
CA PRO A 316 -19.63 -18.77 13.58
C PRO A 316 -18.55 -19.64 12.92
N GLU A 317 -18.94 -20.69 12.16
CA GLU A 317 -17.98 -21.60 11.51
C GLU A 317 -17.25 -20.88 10.37
N ALA A 318 -17.97 -20.11 9.53
CA ALA A 318 -17.37 -19.30 8.50
C ALA A 318 -16.37 -18.26 9.07
N ARG A 319 -16.71 -17.67 10.22
CA ARG A 319 -15.80 -16.76 10.93
C ARG A 319 -14.56 -17.47 11.46
N ALA A 320 -14.74 -18.64 12.07
CA ALA A 320 -13.62 -19.43 12.59
C ALA A 320 -12.66 -19.85 11.47
N GLU A 321 -13.19 -20.26 10.32
CA GLU A 321 -12.38 -20.56 9.14
C GLU A 321 -11.59 -19.33 8.64
N TYR A 322 -12.25 -18.17 8.53
CA TYR A 322 -11.59 -16.92 8.15
C TYR A 322 -10.47 -16.56 9.13
N ASP A 323 -10.76 -16.58 10.45
CA ASP A 323 -9.80 -16.26 11.50
C ASP A 323 -8.62 -17.26 11.51
N GLN A 324 -8.86 -18.53 11.24
CA GLN A 324 -7.80 -19.55 11.12
C GLN A 324 -6.87 -19.27 9.92
N ARG A 325 -7.43 -18.93 8.75
CA ARG A 325 -6.64 -18.56 7.55
C ARG A 325 -5.74 -17.36 7.83
N VAL A 326 -6.30 -16.30 8.44
CA VAL A 326 -5.55 -15.11 8.83
C VAL A 326 -4.45 -15.41 9.84
N ALA A 327 -4.74 -16.24 10.85
CA ALA A 327 -3.74 -16.65 11.85
C ALA A 327 -2.60 -17.46 11.22
N SER A 328 -2.91 -18.37 10.30
CA SER A 328 -1.91 -19.16 9.56
C SER A 328 -1.04 -18.27 8.68
N ALA A 329 -1.64 -17.31 7.98
CA ALA A 329 -0.92 -16.38 7.14
C ALA A 329 0.04 -15.52 7.97
N ARG A 330 -0.35 -15.09 9.17
CA ARG A 330 0.49 -14.28 10.06
C ARG A 330 1.84 -14.92 10.36
N PHE A 331 1.87 -16.24 10.58
CA PHE A 331 3.09 -16.99 10.79
C PHE A 331 4.02 -16.88 9.59
N SER A 332 3.50 -17.14 8.41
CA SER A 332 4.25 -17.04 7.15
C SER A 332 4.70 -15.60 6.84
N LEU A 333 3.90 -14.60 7.23
CA LEU A 333 4.22 -13.18 7.03
C LEU A 333 5.31 -12.70 7.98
N SER A 334 5.34 -13.15 9.24
CA SER A 334 6.42 -12.87 10.18
C SER A 334 7.76 -13.41 9.66
N ASP A 335 7.77 -14.67 9.24
CA ASP A 335 8.94 -15.29 8.62
C ASP A 335 9.35 -14.59 7.31
N ALA A 336 8.39 -14.15 6.50
CA ALA A 336 8.67 -13.37 5.28
C ALA A 336 9.30 -12.00 5.60
N ARG A 337 8.93 -11.35 6.72
CA ARG A 337 9.58 -10.12 7.18
C ARG A 337 11.03 -10.37 7.56
N GLU A 338 11.30 -11.43 8.33
CA GLU A 338 12.68 -11.79 8.72
C GLU A 338 13.55 -12.08 7.49
N ARG A 339 13.02 -12.84 6.52
CA ARG A 339 13.70 -13.08 5.25
C ARG A 339 13.94 -11.79 4.46
N LEU A 340 13.00 -10.83 4.47
CA LEU A 340 13.18 -9.54 3.80
C LEU A 340 14.30 -8.73 4.48
N VAL A 341 14.33 -8.67 5.80
CA VAL A 341 15.42 -8.00 6.54
C VAL A 341 16.76 -8.63 6.19
N GLN A 342 16.87 -9.95 6.27
CA GLN A 342 18.11 -10.66 5.93
C GLN A 342 18.53 -10.46 4.47
N HIS A 343 17.57 -10.50 3.53
CA HIS A 343 17.83 -10.22 2.13
C HIS A 343 18.41 -8.81 1.92
N LEU A 344 17.80 -7.79 2.55
CA LEU A 344 18.26 -6.41 2.45
C LEU A 344 19.63 -6.20 3.10
N ARG A 345 19.89 -6.79 4.25
CA ARG A 345 21.21 -6.73 4.91
C ARG A 345 22.30 -7.32 4.02
N THR A 346 22.04 -8.50 3.47
CA THR A 346 22.99 -9.18 2.57
C THR A 346 23.25 -8.40 1.30
N THR A 347 22.21 -7.87 0.66
CA THR A 347 22.35 -7.15 -0.63
C THR A 347 22.94 -5.76 -0.50
N LEU A 348 22.77 -5.09 0.66
CA LEU A 348 23.31 -3.77 0.95
C LEU A 348 24.67 -3.84 1.71
N ASP A 349 25.19 -5.03 1.97
CA ASP A 349 26.43 -5.26 2.73
C ASP A 349 26.41 -4.52 4.08
N VAL A 350 25.27 -4.62 4.79
CA VAL A 350 25.12 -4.02 6.12
C VAL A 350 25.87 -4.89 7.12
N ALA A 351 26.84 -4.29 7.83
CA ALA A 351 27.56 -4.97 8.90
C ALA A 351 26.61 -5.35 10.05
N ASP A 352 26.88 -6.52 10.69
CA ASP A 352 26.13 -7.00 11.85
C ASP A 352 26.29 -6.12 13.08
#